data_cafd421cd72fc23bc5e9598086787ea1
#
_entry.id   cafd421cd72fc23bc5e9598086787ea1
#
_cell.length_a   1.000
_cell.length_b   1.000
_cell.length_c   1.000
_cell.angle_alpha   90.00
_cell.angle_beta   90.00
_cell.angle_gamma   90.00
#
_symmetry.space_group_name_H-M   'P 1'
#
loop_
_entity.id
_entity.type
_entity.pdbx_description
1 polymer ?
#
loop_
_entity_poly.entity_id
_entity_poly.type
_entity_poly.pdbx_seq_one_letter_code
_entity_poly.pdbx_strand_id
1 'polypeptide(L)'
;MSLEWIVKIILENWPMFLRGAGLTLIIALIGTIIGAAIGLIAGVLRTIPTPERGIKKFILKVINIILSIYIEFFRGTPMIVQAMVIYYGSALAFGIDMNVFAAAIIVVSINTGAYMAEIVRGGIISVDKGQFEAAHAIGMNHVQTMWNVVLPQVIRNILPATGNQFVINIKDTSVLNVISVTELYFVTKSISGNNFKYFESFFVACLIYFVMTFIVTRILLYMERKLEGSDSYTVIGTDAQPLRGKLK
;
A
#
# COMPACT_ATOMS: atom_id res chain seq x y z
N MET A 1 -33.52 7.18 12.53
CA MET A 1 -32.89 5.89 12.12
C MET A 1 -33.93 4.80 12.29
N SER A 2 -34.36 4.17 11.20
CA SER A 2 -35.31 3.07 11.26
C SER A 2 -34.54 1.76 10.99
N LEU A 3 -34.52 0.88 11.97
CA LEU A 3 -33.92 -0.46 11.86
C LEU A 3 -34.56 -1.25 10.70
N GLU A 4 -35.87 -1.06 10.49
CA GLU A 4 -36.59 -1.67 9.38
C GLU A 4 -36.00 -1.30 8.01
N TRP A 5 -35.64 -0.01 7.83
CA TRP A 5 -35.02 0.44 6.58
C TRP A 5 -33.62 -0.13 6.37
N ILE A 6 -32.82 -0.27 7.42
CA ILE A 6 -31.48 -0.88 7.34
C ILE A 6 -31.61 -2.35 6.87
N VAL A 7 -32.50 -3.11 7.51
CA VAL A 7 -32.74 -4.51 7.13
C VAL A 7 -33.28 -4.61 5.69
N LYS A 8 -34.24 -3.76 5.32
CA LYS A 8 -34.80 -3.73 3.98
C LYS A 8 -33.73 -3.42 2.93
N ILE A 9 -32.89 -2.40 3.15
CA ILE A 9 -31.78 -2.03 2.24
C ILE A 9 -30.82 -3.21 2.05
N ILE A 10 -30.47 -3.91 3.13
CA ILE A 10 -29.59 -5.09 3.03
C ILE A 10 -30.24 -6.19 2.21
N LEU A 11 -31.50 -6.56 2.53
CA LEU A 11 -32.17 -7.67 1.88
C LEU A 11 -32.45 -7.41 0.38
N GLU A 12 -32.79 -6.19 0.02
CA GLU A 12 -33.09 -5.83 -1.38
C GLU A 12 -31.82 -5.62 -2.22
N ASN A 13 -30.70 -5.20 -1.61
CA ASN A 13 -29.51 -4.76 -2.37
C ASN A 13 -28.23 -5.56 -2.06
N TRP A 14 -28.31 -6.68 -1.32
CA TRP A 14 -27.13 -7.46 -0.95
C TRP A 14 -26.25 -7.91 -2.15
N PRO A 15 -26.80 -8.25 -3.35
CA PRO A 15 -25.92 -8.62 -4.46
C PRO A 15 -25.11 -7.44 -4.99
N MET A 16 -25.69 -6.24 -4.95
CA MET A 16 -25.00 -5.01 -5.34
C MET A 16 -23.88 -4.67 -4.36
N PHE A 17 -24.15 -4.75 -3.05
CA PHE A 17 -23.14 -4.54 -2.02
C PHE A 17 -21.99 -5.53 -2.12
N LEU A 18 -22.27 -6.83 -2.33
CA LEU A 18 -21.23 -7.84 -2.50
C LEU A 18 -20.39 -7.60 -3.74
N ARG A 19 -20.99 -7.22 -4.85
CA ARG A 19 -20.26 -6.87 -6.08
C ARG A 19 -19.38 -5.66 -5.87
N GLY A 20 -19.91 -4.60 -5.25
CA GLY A 20 -19.15 -3.40 -4.92
C GLY A 20 -17.98 -3.69 -3.97
N ALA A 21 -18.21 -4.45 -2.89
CA ALA A 21 -17.20 -4.88 -1.95
C ALA A 21 -16.10 -5.74 -2.61
N GLY A 22 -16.49 -6.67 -3.48
CA GLY A 22 -15.56 -7.49 -4.25
C GLY A 22 -14.67 -6.64 -5.15
N LEU A 23 -15.24 -5.65 -5.84
CA LEU A 23 -14.48 -4.74 -6.70
C LEU A 23 -13.52 -3.87 -5.89
N THR A 24 -13.97 -3.35 -4.74
CA THR A 24 -13.12 -2.64 -3.76
C THR A 24 -11.89 -3.47 -3.39
N LEU A 25 -12.09 -4.74 -2.98
CA LEU A 25 -11.00 -5.63 -2.58
C LEU A 25 -10.04 -5.94 -3.74
N ILE A 26 -10.57 -6.18 -4.94
CA ILE A 26 -9.76 -6.49 -6.14
C ILE A 26 -8.88 -5.29 -6.50
N ILE A 27 -9.44 -4.09 -6.58
CA ILE A 27 -8.68 -2.87 -6.90
C ILE A 27 -7.62 -2.61 -5.83
N ALA A 28 -8.00 -2.68 -4.55
CA ALA A 28 -7.08 -2.47 -3.44
C ALA A 28 -5.93 -3.49 -3.45
N LEU A 29 -6.22 -4.78 -3.69
CA LEU A 29 -5.21 -5.84 -3.72
C LEU A 29 -4.23 -5.67 -4.89
N ILE A 30 -4.76 -5.55 -6.10
CA ILE A 30 -3.92 -5.39 -7.32
C ILE A 30 -3.11 -4.09 -7.22
N GLY A 31 -3.75 -2.99 -6.83
CA GLY A 31 -3.08 -1.70 -6.65
C GLY A 31 -1.98 -1.74 -5.60
N THR A 32 -2.19 -2.47 -4.50
CA THR A 32 -1.16 -2.66 -3.47
C THR A 32 0.01 -3.50 -3.98
N ILE A 33 -0.24 -4.61 -4.68
CA ILE A 33 0.81 -5.48 -5.21
C ILE A 33 1.68 -4.72 -6.23
N ILE A 34 1.04 -4.06 -7.20
CA ILE A 34 1.78 -3.27 -8.22
C ILE A 34 2.48 -2.08 -7.56
N GLY A 35 1.80 -1.38 -6.65
CA GLY A 35 2.39 -0.26 -5.91
C GLY A 35 3.57 -0.69 -5.05
N ALA A 36 3.50 -1.85 -4.38
CA ALA A 36 4.63 -2.40 -3.63
C ALA A 36 5.83 -2.71 -4.54
N ALA A 37 5.60 -3.26 -5.74
CA ALA A 37 6.65 -3.50 -6.72
C ALA A 37 7.29 -2.19 -7.20
N ILE A 38 6.49 -1.17 -7.55
CA ILE A 38 6.97 0.17 -7.91
C ILE A 38 7.79 0.77 -6.76
N GLY A 39 7.26 0.71 -5.54
CA GLY A 39 7.89 1.24 -4.34
C GLY A 39 9.19 0.53 -4.00
N LEU A 40 9.26 -0.81 -4.19
CA LEU A 40 10.48 -1.58 -4.00
C LEU A 40 11.58 -1.10 -4.95
N ILE A 41 11.27 -0.98 -6.23
CA ILE A 41 12.22 -0.49 -7.25
C ILE A 41 12.68 0.93 -6.91
N ALA A 42 11.74 1.84 -6.64
CA ALA A 42 12.05 3.24 -6.34
C ALA A 42 12.86 3.39 -5.03
N GLY A 43 12.47 2.65 -3.97
CA GLY A 43 13.15 2.67 -2.67
C GLY A 43 14.57 2.15 -2.76
N VAL A 44 14.80 1.05 -3.48
CA VAL A 44 16.15 0.50 -3.71
C VAL A 44 17.00 1.47 -4.51
N LEU A 45 16.49 2.03 -5.60
CA LEU A 45 17.23 3.00 -6.43
C LEU A 45 17.69 4.23 -5.62
N ARG A 46 16.87 4.70 -4.68
CA ARG A 46 17.20 5.84 -3.82
C ARG A 46 18.23 5.55 -2.73
N THR A 47 18.57 4.29 -2.50
CA THR A 47 19.60 3.88 -1.52
C THR A 47 20.93 3.51 -2.16
N ILE A 48 21.03 3.56 -3.49
CA ILE A 48 22.30 3.29 -4.18
C ILE A 48 23.34 4.36 -3.80
N PRO A 49 24.53 3.96 -3.33
CA PRO A 49 25.60 4.90 -3.03
C PRO A 49 25.99 5.73 -4.26
N THR A 50 26.09 7.04 -4.07
CA THR A 50 26.45 7.97 -5.16
C THR A 50 27.92 7.78 -5.54
N PRO A 51 28.26 7.43 -6.79
CA PRO A 51 29.64 7.39 -7.26
C PRO A 51 30.34 8.74 -7.10
N GLU A 52 31.64 8.75 -6.81
CA GLU A 52 32.37 9.99 -6.56
C GLU A 52 32.44 10.88 -7.80
N ARG A 53 32.60 10.31 -9.03
CA ARG A 53 32.78 11.07 -10.29
C ARG A 53 32.18 10.31 -11.48
N GLY A 54 32.01 11.04 -12.60
CA GLY A 54 31.66 10.48 -13.91
C GLY A 54 30.17 10.47 -14.23
N ILE A 55 29.84 9.93 -15.41
CA ILE A 55 28.48 9.91 -15.97
C ILE A 55 27.49 9.15 -15.08
N LYS A 56 27.95 8.13 -14.36
CA LYS A 56 27.12 7.35 -13.42
C LYS A 56 26.58 8.21 -12.28
N LYS A 57 27.38 9.18 -11.77
CA LYS A 57 26.94 10.15 -10.76
C LYS A 57 25.83 11.02 -11.30
N PHE A 58 25.97 11.54 -12.54
CA PHE A 58 24.97 12.38 -13.16
C PHE A 58 23.65 11.61 -13.37
N ILE A 59 23.71 10.40 -13.94
CA ILE A 59 22.53 9.57 -14.16
C ILE A 59 21.81 9.28 -12.85
N LEU A 60 22.52 8.86 -11.80
CA LEU A 60 21.91 8.55 -10.50
C LEU A 60 21.29 9.81 -9.86
N LYS A 61 21.93 10.96 -10.02
CA LYS A 61 21.37 12.25 -9.55
C LYS A 61 20.06 12.56 -10.26
N VAL A 62 19.99 12.41 -11.60
CA VAL A 62 18.77 12.63 -12.38
C VAL A 62 17.67 11.66 -11.96
N ILE A 63 17.96 10.36 -11.81
CA ILE A 63 17.02 9.36 -11.34
C ILE A 63 16.47 9.75 -9.97
N ASN A 64 17.33 10.13 -9.03
CA ASN A 64 16.91 10.52 -7.68
C ASN A 64 16.04 11.78 -7.68
N ILE A 65 16.30 12.75 -8.55
CA ILE A 65 15.45 13.94 -8.70
C ILE A 65 14.07 13.55 -9.21
N ILE A 66 13.99 12.72 -10.27
CA ILE A 66 12.73 12.27 -10.83
C ILE A 66 11.92 11.48 -9.79
N LEU A 67 12.57 10.56 -9.07
CA LEU A 67 11.92 9.79 -8.01
C LEU A 67 11.46 10.67 -6.85
N SER A 68 12.23 11.69 -6.47
CA SER A 68 11.82 12.64 -5.43
C SER A 68 10.58 13.43 -5.86
N ILE A 69 10.56 13.97 -7.08
CA ILE A 69 9.40 14.68 -7.63
C ILE A 69 8.17 13.74 -7.65
N TYR A 70 8.33 12.51 -8.13
CA TYR A 70 7.27 11.52 -8.14
C TYR A 70 6.71 11.27 -6.72
N ILE A 71 7.58 10.98 -5.77
CA ILE A 71 7.17 10.66 -4.40
C ILE A 71 6.51 11.86 -3.72
N GLU A 72 7.10 13.05 -3.83
CA GLU A 72 6.56 14.27 -3.22
C GLU A 72 5.22 14.66 -3.84
N PHE A 73 5.08 14.54 -5.15
CA PHE A 73 3.83 14.87 -5.86
C PHE A 73 2.69 13.94 -5.44
N PHE A 74 2.89 12.61 -5.52
CA PHE A 74 1.82 11.65 -5.24
C PHE A 74 1.50 11.52 -3.75
N ARG A 75 2.43 11.84 -2.85
CA ARG A 75 2.16 11.92 -1.41
C ARG A 75 1.63 13.28 -0.96
N GLY A 76 1.90 14.33 -1.72
CA GLY A 76 1.48 15.69 -1.41
C GLY A 76 0.13 16.10 -2.00
N THR A 77 -0.49 15.27 -2.86
CA THR A 77 -1.77 15.59 -3.50
C THR A 77 -2.85 14.56 -3.15
N PRO A 78 -4.13 14.94 -3.06
CA PRO A 78 -5.22 13.99 -2.79
C PRO A 78 -5.42 12.99 -3.93
N MET A 79 -5.61 11.71 -3.60
CA MET A 79 -5.80 10.65 -4.60
C MET A 79 -7.04 10.88 -5.49
N ILE A 80 -8.09 11.52 -4.97
CA ILE A 80 -9.27 11.90 -5.76
C ILE A 80 -8.92 12.84 -6.92
N VAL A 81 -8.03 13.82 -6.67
CA VAL A 81 -7.55 14.75 -7.70
C VAL A 81 -6.66 14.02 -8.71
N GLN A 82 -5.78 13.14 -8.22
CA GLN A 82 -4.94 12.30 -9.08
C GLN A 82 -5.78 11.44 -10.02
N ALA A 83 -6.87 10.83 -9.52
CA ALA A 83 -7.79 10.02 -10.33
C ALA A 83 -8.42 10.85 -11.46
N MET A 84 -8.87 12.07 -11.17
CA MET A 84 -9.43 12.98 -12.17
C MET A 84 -8.40 13.35 -13.24
N VAL A 85 -7.21 13.77 -12.80
CA VAL A 85 -6.13 14.21 -13.72
C VAL A 85 -5.66 13.05 -14.59
N ILE A 86 -5.47 11.86 -14.04
CA ILE A 86 -5.00 10.69 -14.80
C ILE A 86 -6.08 10.25 -15.80
N TYR A 87 -7.32 10.09 -15.35
CA TYR A 87 -8.38 9.56 -16.20
C TYR A 87 -8.82 10.52 -17.30
N TYR A 88 -9.21 11.75 -16.93
CA TYR A 88 -9.67 12.75 -17.91
C TYR A 88 -8.50 13.41 -18.65
N GLY A 89 -7.35 13.57 -17.99
CA GLY A 89 -6.17 14.14 -18.60
C GLY A 89 -5.56 13.26 -19.68
N SER A 90 -5.61 11.91 -19.52
CA SER A 90 -5.15 10.99 -20.57
C SER A 90 -6.01 11.08 -21.84
N ALA A 91 -7.32 11.20 -21.69
CA ALA A 91 -8.22 11.38 -22.82
C ALA A 91 -7.99 12.73 -23.52
N LEU A 92 -7.83 13.82 -22.75
CA LEU A 92 -7.68 15.17 -23.29
C LEU A 92 -6.30 15.40 -23.94
N ALA A 93 -5.22 14.96 -23.29
CA ALA A 93 -3.85 15.26 -23.74
C ALA A 93 -3.33 14.27 -24.79
N PHE A 94 -3.76 12.99 -24.71
CA PHE A 94 -3.21 11.92 -25.53
C PHE A 94 -4.26 11.20 -26.39
N GLY A 95 -5.55 11.55 -26.27
CA GLY A 95 -6.66 10.84 -26.94
C GLY A 95 -6.84 9.39 -26.47
N ILE A 96 -6.33 9.05 -25.27
CA ILE A 96 -6.42 7.70 -24.72
C ILE A 96 -7.69 7.58 -23.90
N ASP A 97 -8.66 6.82 -24.41
CA ASP A 97 -9.88 6.48 -23.69
C ASP A 97 -9.63 5.23 -22.82
N MET A 98 -9.25 5.47 -21.56
CA MET A 98 -8.92 4.39 -20.62
C MET A 98 -10.18 3.72 -20.10
N ASN A 99 -10.13 2.39 -20.01
CA ASN A 99 -11.12 1.66 -19.23
C ASN A 99 -11.06 2.11 -17.76
N VAL A 100 -12.23 2.38 -17.16
CA VAL A 100 -12.37 2.89 -15.79
C VAL A 100 -11.69 1.99 -14.76
N PHE A 101 -11.79 0.66 -14.91
CA PHE A 101 -11.14 -0.29 -14.02
C PHE A 101 -9.61 -0.25 -14.14
N ALA A 102 -9.09 -0.14 -15.37
CA ALA A 102 -7.66 0.01 -15.60
C ALA A 102 -7.13 1.33 -15.00
N ALA A 103 -7.87 2.43 -15.19
CA ALA A 103 -7.54 3.72 -14.59
C ALA A 103 -7.50 3.64 -13.06
N ALA A 104 -8.48 2.96 -12.44
CA ALA A 104 -8.51 2.74 -11.00
C ALA A 104 -7.24 2.01 -10.49
N ILE A 105 -6.86 0.92 -11.16
CA ILE A 105 -5.63 0.18 -10.81
C ILE A 105 -4.41 1.06 -10.97
N ILE A 106 -4.28 1.80 -12.06
CA ILE A 106 -3.13 2.71 -12.30
C ILE A 106 -3.03 3.76 -11.20
N VAL A 107 -4.13 4.43 -10.88
CA VAL A 107 -4.16 5.48 -9.83
C VAL A 107 -3.73 4.92 -8.48
N VAL A 108 -4.34 3.83 -8.03
CA VAL A 108 -4.01 3.20 -6.75
C VAL A 108 -2.56 2.71 -6.75
N SER A 109 -2.10 2.09 -7.83
CA SER A 109 -0.73 1.56 -7.93
C SER A 109 0.33 2.66 -7.87
N ILE A 110 0.14 3.77 -8.60
CA ILE A 110 1.09 4.88 -8.61
C ILE A 110 1.10 5.60 -7.27
N ASN A 111 -0.07 5.85 -6.68
CA ASN A 111 -0.18 6.47 -5.37
C ASN A 111 0.49 5.58 -4.29
N THR A 112 0.10 4.31 -4.21
CA THR A 112 0.70 3.33 -3.29
C THR A 112 2.21 3.19 -3.49
N GLY A 113 2.68 3.22 -4.74
CA GLY A 113 4.09 3.13 -5.08
C GLY A 113 4.92 4.26 -4.45
N ALA A 114 4.37 5.46 -4.40
CA ALA A 114 5.04 6.60 -3.76
C ALA A 114 5.18 6.42 -2.24
N TYR A 115 4.15 5.90 -1.56
CA TYR A 115 4.22 5.58 -0.14
C TYR A 115 5.18 4.41 0.13
N MET A 116 5.08 3.34 -0.66
CA MET A 116 5.93 2.17 -0.53
C MET A 116 7.40 2.47 -0.80
N ALA A 117 7.73 3.42 -1.69
CA ALA A 117 9.11 3.84 -1.93
C ALA A 117 9.80 4.37 -0.66
N GLU A 118 9.09 5.15 0.15
CA GLU A 118 9.61 5.65 1.42
C GLU A 118 9.67 4.55 2.50
N ILE A 119 8.66 3.65 2.53
CA ILE A 119 8.66 2.48 3.43
C ILE A 119 9.87 1.59 3.14
N VAL A 120 10.11 1.27 1.88
CA VAL A 120 11.26 0.44 1.46
C VAL A 120 12.58 1.14 1.76
N ARG A 121 12.69 2.44 1.44
CA ARG A 121 13.90 3.22 1.77
C ARG A 121 14.17 3.22 3.27
N GLY A 122 13.15 3.44 4.08
CA GLY A 122 13.25 3.35 5.54
C GLY A 122 13.65 1.95 6.02
N GLY A 123 13.07 0.90 5.43
CA GLY A 123 13.42 -0.49 5.72
C GLY A 123 14.88 -0.82 5.39
N ILE A 124 15.43 -0.32 4.28
CA ILE A 124 16.84 -0.51 3.92
C ILE A 124 17.77 0.21 4.92
N ILE A 125 17.42 1.44 5.30
CA ILE A 125 18.21 2.23 6.25
C ILE A 125 18.19 1.61 7.67
N SER A 126 17.12 0.90 8.03
CA SER A 126 16.99 0.24 9.33
C SER A 126 17.81 -1.04 9.47
N VAL A 127 18.34 -1.59 8.38
CA VAL A 127 19.25 -2.75 8.45
C VAL A 127 20.55 -2.33 9.11
N ASP A 128 21.02 -3.15 10.05
CA ASP A 128 22.27 -2.90 10.78
C ASP A 128 23.45 -2.75 9.84
N LYS A 129 24.28 -1.71 10.06
CA LYS A 129 25.44 -1.41 9.23
C LYS A 129 26.47 -2.54 9.23
N GLY A 130 26.57 -3.28 10.33
CA GLY A 130 27.43 -4.46 10.43
C GLY A 130 27.10 -5.54 9.41
N GLN A 131 25.84 -5.65 8.95
CA GLN A 131 25.47 -6.56 7.88
C GLN A 131 26.11 -6.17 6.54
N PHE A 132 26.18 -4.89 6.25
CA PHE A 132 26.87 -4.37 5.05
C PHE A 132 28.38 -4.56 5.16
N GLU A 133 28.96 -4.25 6.32
CA GLU A 133 30.40 -4.39 6.60
C GLU A 133 30.85 -5.85 6.53
N ALA A 134 30.09 -6.76 7.13
CA ALA A 134 30.36 -8.19 7.08
C ALA A 134 30.29 -8.75 5.66
N ALA A 135 29.29 -8.35 4.88
CA ALA A 135 29.15 -8.76 3.48
C ALA A 135 30.34 -8.26 2.63
N HIS A 136 30.76 -7.01 2.83
CA HIS A 136 31.93 -6.46 2.15
C HIS A 136 33.25 -7.14 2.59
N ALA A 137 33.39 -7.51 3.87
CA ALA A 137 34.59 -8.20 4.39
C ALA A 137 34.80 -9.58 3.75
N ILE A 138 33.72 -10.27 3.35
CA ILE A 138 33.79 -11.54 2.60
C ILE A 138 33.83 -11.35 1.07
N GLY A 139 34.04 -10.11 0.59
CA GLY A 139 34.25 -9.79 -0.82
C GLY A 139 32.96 -9.58 -1.65
N MET A 140 31.79 -9.45 -1.03
CA MET A 140 30.56 -9.14 -1.75
C MET A 140 30.59 -7.71 -2.29
N ASN A 141 30.21 -7.53 -3.55
CA ASN A 141 29.96 -6.20 -4.09
C ASN A 141 28.58 -5.69 -3.64
N HIS A 142 28.30 -4.40 -3.86
CA HIS A 142 27.06 -3.76 -3.41
C HIS A 142 25.78 -4.49 -3.90
N VAL A 143 25.75 -4.94 -5.16
CA VAL A 143 24.59 -5.66 -5.72
C VAL A 143 24.38 -7.00 -5.02
N GLN A 144 25.46 -7.76 -4.81
CA GLN A 144 25.41 -9.04 -4.09
C GLN A 144 24.97 -8.85 -2.64
N THR A 145 25.49 -7.83 -1.95
CA THR A 145 25.07 -7.46 -0.58
C THR A 145 23.58 -7.14 -0.54
N MET A 146 23.09 -6.30 -1.47
CA MET A 146 21.67 -5.94 -1.53
C MET A 146 20.78 -7.18 -1.75
N TRP A 147 21.08 -8.03 -2.73
CA TRP A 147 20.23 -9.17 -3.07
C TRP A 147 20.25 -10.29 -2.05
N ASN A 148 21.44 -10.61 -1.50
CA ASN A 148 21.60 -11.80 -0.67
C ASN A 148 21.48 -11.53 0.83
N VAL A 149 21.74 -10.29 1.28
CA VAL A 149 21.77 -9.95 2.69
C VAL A 149 20.70 -8.94 3.08
N VAL A 150 20.61 -7.82 2.38
CA VAL A 150 19.77 -6.69 2.79
C VAL A 150 18.31 -6.89 2.37
N LEU A 151 18.01 -7.11 1.09
CA LEU A 151 16.63 -7.20 0.59
C LEU A 151 15.80 -8.31 1.27
N PRO A 152 16.32 -9.52 1.55
CA PRO A 152 15.55 -10.53 2.29
C PRO A 152 15.10 -10.07 3.67
N GLN A 153 15.93 -9.30 4.38
CA GLN A 153 15.61 -8.71 5.68
C GLN A 153 14.59 -7.57 5.50
N VAL A 154 14.84 -6.67 4.54
CA VAL A 154 13.95 -5.54 4.25
C VAL A 154 12.54 -6.01 3.91
N ILE A 155 12.39 -7.02 3.04
CA ILE A 155 11.07 -7.55 2.66
C ILE A 155 10.29 -8.02 3.88
N ARG A 156 10.94 -8.71 4.82
CA ARG A 156 10.31 -9.12 6.08
C ARG A 156 9.89 -7.92 6.93
N ASN A 157 10.77 -6.92 7.06
CA ASN A 157 10.55 -5.73 7.89
C ASN A 157 9.44 -4.83 7.35
N ILE A 158 9.27 -4.74 6.01
CA ILE A 158 8.25 -3.88 5.40
C ILE A 158 6.90 -4.59 5.20
N LEU A 159 6.81 -5.89 5.39
CA LEU A 159 5.59 -6.66 5.16
C LEU A 159 4.40 -6.16 6.00
N PRO A 160 4.55 -5.86 7.31
CA PRO A 160 3.47 -5.26 8.11
C PRO A 160 3.00 -3.91 7.53
N ALA A 161 3.94 -3.05 7.13
CA ALA A 161 3.61 -1.76 6.54
C ALA A 161 2.90 -1.91 5.18
N THR A 162 3.30 -2.91 4.37
CA THR A 162 2.62 -3.26 3.10
C THR A 162 1.19 -3.75 3.35
N GLY A 163 1.01 -4.59 4.37
CA GLY A 163 -0.31 -5.05 4.79
C GLY A 163 -1.20 -3.89 5.25
N ASN A 164 -0.66 -2.97 6.05
CA ASN A 164 -1.38 -1.76 6.46
C ASN A 164 -1.76 -0.88 5.26
N GLN A 165 -0.88 -0.75 4.26
CA GLN A 165 -1.18 -0.01 3.03
C GLN A 165 -2.33 -0.65 2.25
N PHE A 166 -2.44 -1.99 2.23
CA PHE A 166 -3.60 -2.67 1.65
C PHE A 166 -4.91 -2.32 2.38
N VAL A 167 -4.90 -2.30 3.72
CA VAL A 167 -6.08 -1.89 4.52
C VAL A 167 -6.46 -0.42 4.26
N ILE A 168 -5.48 0.47 4.08
CA ILE A 168 -5.70 1.87 3.69
C ILE A 168 -6.35 1.91 2.30
N ASN A 169 -5.81 1.19 1.32
CA ASN A 169 -6.33 1.17 -0.04
C ASN A 169 -7.77 0.68 -0.12
N ILE A 170 -8.21 -0.29 0.71
CA ILE A 170 -9.62 -0.72 0.79
C ILE A 170 -10.55 0.47 1.03
N LYS A 171 -10.16 1.41 1.89
CA LYS A 171 -10.96 2.61 2.19
C LYS A 171 -10.79 3.68 1.12
N ASP A 172 -9.59 3.85 0.63
CA ASP A 172 -9.24 4.91 -0.31
C ASP A 172 -9.77 4.66 -1.73
N THR A 173 -10.09 3.42 -2.10
CA THR A 173 -10.80 3.14 -3.36
C THR A 173 -12.13 3.87 -3.47
N SER A 174 -12.75 4.27 -2.36
CA SER A 174 -14.00 5.03 -2.35
C SER A 174 -13.92 6.36 -3.12
N VAL A 175 -12.74 6.99 -3.19
CA VAL A 175 -12.56 8.26 -3.93
C VAL A 175 -12.65 8.06 -5.44
N LEU A 176 -12.47 6.81 -5.93
CA LEU A 176 -12.52 6.48 -7.36
C LEU A 176 -13.95 6.56 -7.94
N ASN A 177 -14.97 6.75 -7.10
CA ASN A 177 -16.33 7.04 -7.55
C ASN A 177 -16.38 8.28 -8.47
N VAL A 178 -15.43 9.20 -8.34
CA VAL A 178 -15.33 10.42 -9.15
C VAL A 178 -15.08 10.14 -10.63
N ILE A 179 -14.47 9.01 -10.96
CA ILE A 179 -14.27 8.52 -12.32
C ILE A 179 -15.22 7.37 -12.66
N SER A 180 -16.33 7.23 -11.92
CA SER A 180 -17.39 6.24 -12.13
C SER A 180 -16.99 4.77 -11.91
N VAL A 181 -16.00 4.51 -11.05
CA VAL A 181 -15.70 3.15 -10.58
C VAL A 181 -16.86 2.66 -9.70
N THR A 182 -17.48 1.53 -10.07
CA THR A 182 -18.67 0.98 -9.40
C THR A 182 -18.31 0.12 -8.17
N GLU A 183 -17.38 0.62 -7.34
CA GLU A 183 -16.98 0.01 -6.08
C GLU A 183 -18.04 0.25 -4.98
N LEU A 184 -17.78 -0.17 -3.74
CA LEU A 184 -18.77 -0.17 -2.66
C LEU A 184 -19.40 1.21 -2.37
N TYR A 185 -18.61 2.28 -2.37
CA TYR A 185 -19.12 3.64 -2.13
C TYR A 185 -20.03 4.10 -3.27
N PHE A 186 -19.65 3.85 -4.52
CA PHE A 186 -20.48 4.18 -5.70
C PHE A 186 -21.80 3.45 -5.66
N VAL A 187 -21.79 2.14 -5.37
CA VAL A 187 -23.01 1.32 -5.22
C VAL A 187 -23.89 1.88 -4.12
N THR A 188 -23.33 2.22 -2.97
CA THR A 188 -24.07 2.81 -1.86
C THR A 188 -24.71 4.13 -2.23
N LYS A 189 -23.96 4.99 -2.92
CA LYS A 189 -24.45 6.28 -3.43
C LYS A 189 -25.63 6.09 -4.39
N SER A 190 -25.56 5.10 -5.28
CA SER A 190 -26.65 4.76 -6.21
C SER A 190 -27.89 4.26 -5.45
N ILE A 191 -27.74 3.36 -4.48
CA ILE A 191 -28.85 2.85 -3.65
C ILE A 191 -29.48 4.00 -2.86
N SER A 192 -28.67 4.86 -2.23
CA SER A 192 -29.17 6.00 -1.44
C SER A 192 -29.91 7.03 -2.29
N GLY A 193 -29.49 7.22 -3.54
CA GLY A 193 -30.17 8.09 -4.50
C GLY A 193 -31.54 7.55 -4.93
N ASN A 194 -31.71 6.22 -5.02
CA ASN A 194 -32.95 5.59 -5.41
C ASN A 194 -33.98 5.55 -4.28
N ASN A 195 -33.56 5.37 -3.04
CA ASN A 195 -34.46 5.21 -1.88
C ASN A 195 -34.56 6.45 -0.99
N PHE A 196 -33.72 7.48 -1.24
CA PHE A 196 -33.61 8.71 -0.45
C PHE A 196 -33.30 8.48 1.04
N LYS A 197 -32.71 7.30 1.38
CA LYS A 197 -32.29 6.91 2.74
C LYS A 197 -30.77 6.96 2.85
N TYR A 198 -30.21 8.16 2.79
CA TYR A 198 -28.75 8.36 2.78
C TYR A 198 -28.08 7.81 4.04
N PHE A 199 -28.62 8.17 5.22
CA PHE A 199 -28.01 7.73 6.48
C PHE A 199 -28.01 6.20 6.60
N GLU A 200 -29.14 5.54 6.38
CA GLU A 200 -29.28 4.10 6.51
C GLU A 200 -28.40 3.35 5.48
N SER A 201 -28.35 3.83 4.23
CA SER A 201 -27.53 3.22 3.17
C SER A 201 -26.04 3.35 3.48
N PHE A 202 -25.57 4.53 3.88
CA PHE A 202 -24.16 4.74 4.23
C PHE A 202 -23.77 4.08 5.56
N PHE A 203 -24.72 3.90 6.49
CA PHE A 203 -24.49 3.10 7.68
C PHE A 203 -24.22 1.63 7.35
N VAL A 204 -24.99 1.04 6.40
CA VAL A 204 -24.73 -0.32 5.90
C VAL A 204 -23.35 -0.40 5.24
N ALA A 205 -22.98 0.57 4.39
CA ALA A 205 -21.66 0.61 3.79
C ALA A 205 -20.55 0.70 4.83
N CYS A 206 -20.71 1.51 5.87
CA CYS A 206 -19.77 1.64 6.97
C CYS A 206 -19.53 0.28 7.66
N LEU A 207 -20.59 -0.47 7.93
CA LEU A 207 -20.49 -1.82 8.49
C LEU A 207 -19.76 -2.78 7.54
N ILE A 208 -20.03 -2.72 6.23
CA ILE A 208 -19.36 -3.58 5.25
C ILE A 208 -17.85 -3.25 5.18
N TYR A 209 -17.47 -1.96 5.10
CA TYR A 209 -16.07 -1.54 5.15
C TYR A 209 -15.39 -1.98 6.43
N PHE A 210 -16.05 -1.84 7.58
CA PHE A 210 -15.53 -2.30 8.86
C PHE A 210 -15.26 -3.81 8.86
N VAL A 211 -16.23 -4.62 8.41
CA VAL A 211 -16.07 -6.07 8.33
C VAL A 211 -14.93 -6.45 7.39
N MET A 212 -14.85 -5.84 6.20
CA MET A 212 -13.75 -6.09 5.25
C MET A 212 -12.38 -5.77 5.86
N THR A 213 -12.22 -4.56 6.41
CA THR A 213 -10.94 -4.14 6.99
C THR A 213 -10.59 -4.94 8.24
N PHE A 214 -11.58 -5.31 9.06
CA PHE A 214 -11.39 -6.15 10.24
C PHE A 214 -10.87 -7.54 9.85
N ILE A 215 -11.53 -8.22 8.90
CA ILE A 215 -11.12 -9.55 8.43
C ILE A 215 -9.70 -9.50 7.85
N VAL A 216 -9.44 -8.54 6.95
CA VAL A 216 -8.13 -8.38 6.31
C VAL A 216 -7.05 -8.13 7.38
N THR A 217 -7.31 -7.24 8.34
CA THR A 217 -6.36 -6.97 9.43
C THR A 217 -6.07 -8.22 10.26
N ARG A 218 -7.08 -9.06 10.57
CA ARG A 218 -6.87 -10.32 11.30
C ARG A 218 -6.03 -11.31 10.52
N ILE A 219 -6.25 -11.42 9.21
CA ILE A 219 -5.44 -12.27 8.32
C ILE A 219 -3.99 -11.78 8.30
N LEU A 220 -3.76 -10.47 8.15
CA LEU A 220 -2.43 -9.88 8.13
C LEU A 220 -1.69 -10.12 9.46
N LEU A 221 -2.31 -9.86 10.60
CA LEU A 221 -1.73 -10.12 11.92
C LEU A 221 -1.39 -11.60 12.14
N TYR A 222 -2.20 -12.51 11.61
CA TYR A 222 -1.89 -13.93 11.66
C TYR A 222 -0.66 -14.28 10.81
N MET A 223 -0.56 -13.69 9.60
CA MET A 223 0.60 -13.87 8.71
C MET A 223 1.88 -13.31 9.33
N GLU A 224 1.82 -12.12 9.92
CA GLU A 224 2.94 -11.46 10.62
C GLU A 224 3.50 -12.37 11.73
N ARG A 225 2.64 -12.83 12.64
CA ARG A 225 3.04 -13.74 13.74
C ARG A 225 3.70 -15.01 13.23
N LYS A 226 3.26 -15.54 12.08
CA LYS A 226 3.84 -16.74 11.50
C LYS A 226 5.21 -16.49 10.87
N LEU A 227 5.47 -15.27 10.41
CA LEU A 227 6.72 -14.87 9.76
C LEU A 227 7.79 -14.40 10.75
N GLU A 228 7.39 -13.82 11.88
CA GLU A 228 8.30 -13.40 12.95
C GLU A 228 9.04 -14.59 13.61
N GLY A 229 8.52 -15.81 13.46
CA GLY A 229 9.11 -17.02 14.06
C GLY A 229 8.96 -17.02 15.58
N SER A 230 9.22 -18.16 16.23
CA SER A 230 9.32 -18.19 17.70
C SER A 230 10.60 -17.45 18.12
N ASP A 231 10.50 -16.50 19.05
CA ASP A 231 11.59 -15.77 19.72
C ASP A 231 12.55 -16.68 20.52
N SER A 232 12.93 -17.82 20.02
CA SER A 232 13.82 -18.76 20.69
C SER A 232 15.22 -18.80 20.06
N TYR A 233 15.84 -17.64 19.94
CA TYR A 233 17.31 -17.60 20.01
C TYR A 233 17.71 -17.34 21.46
N THR A 234 17.80 -18.37 22.27
CA THR A 234 18.64 -18.35 23.47
C THR A 234 20.08 -18.21 22.98
N VAL A 235 20.64 -17.01 23.12
CA VAL A 235 22.09 -16.82 22.95
C VAL A 235 22.75 -17.63 24.05
N ILE A 236 23.27 -18.79 23.69
CA ILE A 236 24.10 -19.62 24.58
C ILE A 236 25.43 -18.85 24.73
N GLY A 237 25.60 -18.16 25.84
CA GLY A 237 26.91 -17.64 26.21
C GLY A 237 27.06 -16.20 26.64
N THR A 238 26.03 -15.52 27.12
CA THR A 238 26.25 -14.29 27.91
C THR A 238 25.25 -14.25 29.07
N ASP A 239 25.80 -14.19 30.30
CA ASP A 239 25.07 -14.01 31.58
C ASP A 239 24.44 -12.62 31.68
N ALA A 240 23.85 -12.09 30.61
CA ALA A 240 23.10 -10.85 30.62
C ALA A 240 21.63 -11.17 30.91
N GLN A 241 21.20 -10.92 32.13
CA GLN A 241 19.80 -10.99 32.53
C GLN A 241 18.93 -10.12 31.62
N PRO A 242 17.79 -10.64 31.12
CA PRO A 242 16.85 -9.82 30.36
C PRO A 242 16.22 -8.80 31.31
N LEU A 243 16.38 -7.52 30.97
CA LEU A 243 15.66 -6.42 31.62
C LEU A 243 14.14 -6.59 31.35
N ARG A 244 13.47 -7.32 32.21
CA ARG A 244 12.00 -7.36 32.26
C ARG A 244 11.49 -6.03 32.79
N GLY A 245 11.28 -5.08 31.90
CA GLY A 245 10.46 -3.90 32.17
C GLY A 245 9.00 -4.32 32.29
N LYS A 246 8.51 -4.47 33.53
CA LYS A 246 7.08 -4.51 33.82
C LYS A 246 6.52 -3.12 33.52
N LEU A 247 5.78 -2.97 32.43
CA LEU A 247 4.83 -1.88 32.30
C LEU A 247 3.48 -2.35 32.83
N LYS A 248 3.06 -1.72 33.92
CA LYS A 248 1.71 -1.78 34.49
C LYS A 248 0.75 -1.00 33.60
#